data_36cc8a43fa94b62c0b98daabe9a0d43b
#
_entry.id   36cc8a43fa94b62c0b98daabe9a0d43b
#
_cell.length_a   1.000
_cell.length_b   1.000
_cell.length_c   1.000
_cell.angle_alpha   90.00
_cell.angle_beta   90.00
_cell.angle_gamma   90.00
#
_symmetry.space_group_name_H-M   'P 1'
#
loop_
_entity.id
_entity.type
_entity.pdbx_description
1 polymer ?
#
loop_
_entity_poly.entity_id
_entity_poly.type
_entity_poly.pdbx_seq_one_letter_code
_entity_poly.pdbx_strand_id
1 'polypeptide(L)'
;MESSINEFGMILGWTDLGLFTILLSGIQFLIAVWLKGKITYSIKHEYDNKLEEIKSVLSFNTKKREESAFVAELLAEWVSNPVDKKHLHKLLWEASLWLPDEETKELNNLLAHQGMTTTKQMLVKIRKIIQGKDTTVTADDLTSF
;
A
#
# COMPACT_ATOMS: atom_id res chain seq x y z
N MET A 1 -47.54 57.93 -36.35
CA MET A 1 -46.70 58.09 -35.14
C MET A 1 -46.73 56.84 -34.26
N GLU A 2 -47.76 56.04 -34.29
CA GLU A 2 -47.85 54.81 -33.49
C GLU A 2 -46.98 53.63 -33.97
N SER A 3 -46.65 53.55 -35.29
CA SER A 3 -45.86 52.47 -35.84
C SER A 3 -44.38 52.54 -35.43
N SER A 4 -43.83 53.72 -35.26
CA SER A 4 -42.41 53.88 -34.81
C SER A 4 -42.17 53.56 -33.35
N ILE A 5 -43.16 53.69 -32.49
CA ILE A 5 -43.07 53.38 -31.08
C ILE A 5 -43.04 51.82 -30.85
N ASN A 6 -43.81 51.11 -31.66
CA ASN A 6 -43.80 49.65 -31.60
C ASN A 6 -42.51 48.98 -32.11
N GLU A 7 -41.91 49.56 -33.17
CA GLU A 7 -40.61 49.12 -33.68
C GLU A 7 -39.50 49.35 -32.67
N PHE A 8 -39.47 50.45 -31.97
CA PHE A 8 -38.48 50.80 -30.98
C PHE A 8 -38.60 49.96 -29.75
N GLY A 9 -39.80 49.65 -29.30
CA GLY A 9 -40.07 48.73 -28.18
C GLY A 9 -39.69 47.28 -28.49
N MET A 10 -39.87 46.85 -29.74
CA MET A 10 -39.50 45.50 -30.18
C MET A 10 -37.97 45.34 -30.29
N ILE A 11 -37.27 46.38 -30.75
CA ILE A 11 -35.79 46.37 -30.83
C ILE A 11 -35.17 46.38 -29.43
N LEU A 12 -35.71 47.13 -28.46
CA LEU A 12 -35.25 47.10 -27.07
C LEU A 12 -35.45 45.75 -26.44
N GLY A 13 -36.58 45.10 -26.66
CA GLY A 13 -36.86 43.74 -26.14
C GLY A 13 -35.92 42.69 -26.69
N TRP A 14 -35.52 42.78 -27.94
CA TRP A 14 -34.56 41.81 -28.52
C TRP A 14 -33.13 42.03 -28.06
N THR A 15 -32.68 43.28 -27.84
CA THR A 15 -31.36 43.63 -27.31
C THR A 15 -31.24 43.21 -25.85
N ASP A 16 -32.28 43.37 -25.04
CA ASP A 16 -32.30 42.92 -23.63
C ASP A 16 -32.26 41.41 -23.52
N LEU A 17 -33.01 40.70 -24.39
CA LEU A 17 -32.98 39.23 -24.44
C LEU A 17 -31.60 38.70 -24.86
N GLY A 18 -30.95 39.35 -25.82
CA GLY A 18 -29.59 39.03 -26.26
C GLY A 18 -28.55 39.24 -25.15
N LEU A 19 -28.61 40.36 -24.44
CA LEU A 19 -27.75 40.66 -23.31
C LEU A 19 -27.93 39.66 -22.16
N PHE A 20 -29.16 39.32 -21.85
CA PHE A 20 -29.48 38.34 -20.82
C PHE A 20 -28.95 36.94 -21.16
N THR A 21 -29.06 36.51 -22.41
CA THR A 21 -28.55 35.23 -22.90
C THR A 21 -27.03 35.16 -22.81
N ILE A 22 -26.32 36.22 -23.17
CA ILE A 22 -24.85 36.30 -23.05
C ILE A 22 -24.43 36.24 -21.59
N LEU A 23 -25.11 36.96 -20.70
CA LEU A 23 -24.82 36.93 -19.25
C LEU A 23 -25.02 35.55 -18.66
N LEU A 24 -26.13 34.88 -19.00
CA LEU A 24 -26.45 33.51 -18.52
C LEU A 24 -25.43 32.50 -19.03
N SER A 25 -25.02 32.62 -20.30
CA SER A 25 -23.99 31.77 -20.90
C SER A 25 -22.61 31.96 -20.21
N GLY A 26 -22.25 33.20 -19.88
CA GLY A 26 -21.03 33.51 -19.12
C GLY A 26 -21.01 32.88 -17.73
N ILE A 27 -22.14 32.97 -17.01
CA ILE A 27 -22.28 32.35 -15.68
C ILE A 27 -22.19 30.83 -15.77
N GLN A 28 -22.86 30.22 -16.74
CA GLN A 28 -22.80 28.77 -16.95
C GLN A 28 -21.36 28.30 -17.25
N PHE A 29 -20.62 29.05 -18.05
CA PHE A 29 -19.22 28.75 -18.36
C PHE A 29 -18.34 28.82 -17.12
N LEU A 30 -18.50 29.85 -16.29
CA LEU A 30 -17.75 29.98 -15.03
C LEU A 30 -18.04 28.83 -14.04
N ILE A 31 -19.32 28.44 -13.92
CA ILE A 31 -19.72 27.32 -13.08
C ILE A 31 -19.10 26.00 -13.60
N ALA A 32 -19.13 25.79 -14.91
CA ALA A 32 -18.57 24.59 -15.53
C ALA A 32 -17.04 24.49 -15.31
N VAL A 33 -16.31 25.60 -15.47
CA VAL A 33 -14.86 25.65 -15.22
C VAL A 33 -14.54 25.40 -13.74
N TRP A 34 -15.31 26.02 -12.84
CA TRP A 34 -15.14 25.85 -11.39
C TRP A 34 -15.41 24.41 -10.94
N LEU A 35 -16.52 23.82 -11.41
CA LEU A 35 -16.88 22.42 -11.13
C LEU A 35 -15.80 21.44 -11.65
N LYS A 36 -15.37 21.64 -12.91
CA LYS A 36 -14.29 20.82 -13.49
C LYS A 36 -13.02 20.89 -12.67
N GLY A 37 -12.62 22.08 -12.24
CA GLY A 37 -11.44 22.26 -11.39
C GLY A 37 -11.57 21.54 -10.05
N LYS A 38 -12.72 21.71 -9.38
CA LYS A 38 -12.96 21.11 -8.07
C LYS A 38 -13.02 19.58 -8.13
N ILE A 39 -13.70 19.01 -9.13
CA ILE A 39 -13.82 17.56 -9.33
C ILE A 39 -12.45 16.96 -9.67
N THR A 40 -11.71 17.58 -10.59
CA THR A 40 -10.37 17.07 -10.97
C THR A 40 -9.40 17.09 -9.79
N TYR A 41 -9.43 18.14 -8.97
CA TYR A 41 -8.58 18.24 -7.79
C TYR A 41 -8.94 17.19 -6.73
N SER A 42 -10.23 17.00 -6.45
CA SER A 42 -10.70 16.01 -5.47
C SER A 42 -10.36 14.58 -5.90
N ILE A 43 -10.60 14.25 -7.17
CA ILE A 43 -10.28 12.92 -7.72
C ILE A 43 -8.76 12.68 -7.66
N LYS A 44 -7.96 13.66 -8.08
CA LYS A 44 -6.51 13.52 -8.06
C LYS A 44 -5.98 13.28 -6.65
N HIS A 45 -6.46 14.03 -5.66
CA HIS A 45 -6.05 13.87 -4.26
C HIS A 45 -6.43 12.49 -3.69
N GLU A 46 -7.62 11.99 -4.03
CA GLU A 46 -8.05 10.66 -3.61
C GLU A 46 -7.21 9.55 -4.27
N TYR A 47 -6.89 9.71 -5.55
CA TYR A 47 -6.01 8.78 -6.27
C TYR A 47 -4.59 8.77 -5.72
N ASP A 48 -4.03 9.95 -5.44
CA ASP A 48 -2.68 10.06 -4.90
C ASP A 48 -2.59 9.41 -3.51
N ASN A 49 -3.59 9.64 -2.63
CA ASN A 49 -3.64 9.00 -1.31
C ASN A 49 -3.77 7.46 -1.40
N LYS A 50 -4.64 6.95 -2.27
CA LYS A 50 -4.77 5.50 -2.50
C LYS A 50 -3.50 4.90 -3.09
N LEU A 51 -2.83 5.63 -3.98
CA LEU A 51 -1.57 5.17 -4.57
C LEU A 51 -0.46 5.08 -3.51
N GLU A 52 -0.38 6.06 -2.60
CA GLU A 52 0.58 6.03 -1.49
C GLU A 52 0.29 4.89 -0.52
N GLU A 53 -0.98 4.65 -0.20
CA GLU A 53 -1.39 3.52 0.63
C GLU A 53 -1.00 2.18 -0.02
N ILE A 54 -1.30 1.99 -1.30
CA ILE A 54 -0.92 0.78 -2.04
C ILE A 54 0.60 0.62 -2.07
N LYS A 55 1.35 1.69 -2.33
CA LYS A 55 2.82 1.66 -2.32
C LYS A 55 3.37 1.29 -0.95
N SER A 56 2.80 1.82 0.13
CA SER A 56 3.23 1.51 1.50
C SER A 56 2.99 0.04 1.84
N VAL A 57 1.81 -0.49 1.50
CA VAL A 57 1.48 -1.92 1.70
C VAL A 57 2.39 -2.82 0.85
N LEU A 58 2.65 -2.44 -0.40
CA LEU A 58 3.52 -3.22 -1.29
C LEU A 58 4.97 -3.23 -0.77
N SER A 59 5.49 -2.08 -0.37
CA SER A 59 6.84 -1.96 0.20
C SER A 59 6.99 -2.75 1.49
N PHE A 60 5.98 -2.73 2.36
CA PHE A 60 5.95 -3.52 3.58
C PHE A 60 5.96 -5.03 3.30
N ASN A 61 5.16 -5.49 2.34
CA ASN A 61 5.13 -6.90 1.95
C ASN A 61 6.44 -7.36 1.29
N THR A 62 7.07 -6.49 0.49
CA THR A 62 8.37 -6.78 -0.11
C THR A 62 9.43 -6.91 0.97
N LYS A 63 9.45 -5.98 1.93
CA LYS A 63 10.37 -6.00 3.05
C LYS A 63 10.20 -7.26 3.91
N LYS A 64 8.97 -7.65 4.23
CA LYS A 64 8.69 -8.91 4.93
C LYS A 64 9.25 -10.13 4.21
N ARG A 65 9.15 -10.19 2.88
CA ARG A 65 9.69 -11.30 2.09
C ARG A 65 11.21 -11.33 2.12
N GLU A 66 11.87 -10.18 2.00
CA GLU A 66 13.32 -10.06 2.10
C GLU A 66 13.80 -10.51 3.49
N GLU A 67 13.17 -10.02 4.54
CA GLU A 67 13.48 -10.36 5.93
C GLU A 67 13.27 -11.87 6.20
N SER A 68 12.25 -12.48 5.60
CA SER A 68 12.03 -13.93 5.73
C SER A 68 13.10 -14.77 5.04
N ALA A 69 13.65 -14.27 3.93
CA ALA A 69 14.74 -14.96 3.25
C ALA A 69 15.99 -15.04 4.13
N PHE A 70 16.28 -14.00 4.92
CA PHE A 70 17.38 -14.03 5.89
C PHE A 70 17.22 -15.10 6.97
N VAL A 71 16.00 -15.32 7.47
CA VAL A 71 15.79 -16.39 8.47
C VAL A 71 15.88 -17.77 7.82
N ALA A 72 15.40 -17.94 6.61
CA ALA A 72 15.56 -19.20 5.90
C ALA A 72 17.04 -19.50 5.63
N GLU A 73 17.82 -18.49 5.25
CA GLU A 73 19.27 -18.58 5.07
C GLU A 73 19.97 -18.91 6.40
N LEU A 74 19.62 -18.21 7.49
CA LEU A 74 20.13 -18.49 8.83
C LEU A 74 19.92 -19.96 9.24
N LEU A 75 18.70 -20.47 9.04
CA LEU A 75 18.37 -21.84 9.42
C LEU A 75 19.06 -22.86 8.52
N ALA A 76 19.18 -22.58 7.22
CA ALA A 76 19.90 -23.42 6.29
C ALA A 76 21.41 -23.48 6.63
N GLU A 77 22.00 -22.34 6.91
CA GLU A 77 23.39 -22.22 7.33
C GLU A 77 23.65 -22.97 8.63
N TRP A 78 22.77 -22.79 9.63
CA TRP A 78 22.88 -23.47 10.92
C TRP A 78 22.79 -25.00 10.79
N VAL A 79 21.86 -25.53 9.99
CA VAL A 79 21.72 -26.97 9.73
C VAL A 79 22.95 -27.55 9.02
N SER A 80 23.56 -26.78 8.14
CA SER A 80 24.77 -27.16 7.39
C SER A 80 26.04 -27.24 8.27
N ASN A 81 25.94 -26.95 9.57
CA ASN A 81 27.04 -26.93 10.52
C ASN A 81 28.20 -26.02 10.09
N PRO A 82 27.96 -24.69 10.01
CA PRO A 82 28.84 -23.75 9.37
C PRO A 82 30.20 -23.63 10.08
N VAL A 83 31.25 -23.51 9.29
CA VAL A 83 32.59 -23.20 9.77
C VAL A 83 32.68 -21.72 10.17
N ASP A 84 31.95 -20.84 9.51
CA ASP A 84 31.93 -19.39 9.75
C ASP A 84 30.78 -18.95 10.67
N LYS A 85 31.07 -18.95 11.97
CA LYS A 85 30.11 -18.45 12.98
C LYS A 85 29.82 -16.96 12.87
N LYS A 86 30.69 -16.18 12.22
CA LYS A 86 30.49 -14.73 12.08
C LYS A 86 29.30 -14.41 11.17
N HIS A 87 29.18 -15.14 10.06
CA HIS A 87 28.03 -15.00 9.16
C HIS A 87 26.73 -15.38 9.84
N LEU A 88 26.73 -16.50 10.58
CA LEU A 88 25.58 -16.95 11.35
C LEU A 88 25.13 -15.91 12.39
N HIS A 89 26.05 -15.29 13.12
CA HIS A 89 25.73 -14.23 14.08
C HIS A 89 25.14 -12.99 13.39
N LYS A 90 25.65 -12.62 12.22
CA LYS A 90 25.11 -11.50 11.46
C LYS A 90 23.65 -11.74 11.09
N LEU A 91 23.34 -12.90 10.51
CA LEU A 91 21.97 -13.27 10.13
C LEU A 91 21.06 -13.33 11.36
N LEU A 92 21.53 -13.84 12.49
CA LEU A 92 20.78 -13.89 13.75
C LEU A 92 20.45 -12.47 14.26
N TRP A 93 21.39 -11.56 14.22
CA TRP A 93 21.17 -10.18 14.65
C TRP A 93 20.21 -9.44 13.72
N GLU A 94 20.34 -9.63 12.42
CA GLU A 94 19.39 -9.08 11.44
C GLU A 94 17.98 -9.64 11.68
N ALA A 95 17.84 -10.95 11.89
CA ALA A 95 16.55 -11.57 12.20
C ALA A 95 15.93 -11.02 13.50
N SER A 96 16.72 -10.80 14.54
CA SER A 96 16.24 -10.31 15.84
C SER A 96 15.77 -8.84 15.82
N LEU A 97 16.13 -8.06 14.79
CA LEU A 97 15.67 -6.68 14.67
C LEU A 97 14.21 -6.54 14.23
N TRP A 98 13.67 -7.55 13.58
CA TRP A 98 12.31 -7.48 13.01
C TRP A 98 11.38 -8.62 13.47
N LEU A 99 11.92 -9.70 14.00
CA LEU A 99 11.13 -10.77 14.58
C LEU A 99 10.51 -10.31 15.90
N PRO A 100 9.25 -10.70 16.18
CA PRO A 100 8.67 -10.49 17.49
C PRO A 100 9.48 -11.17 18.61
N ASP A 101 9.34 -10.66 19.83
CA ASP A 101 10.17 -11.09 20.97
C ASP A 101 10.07 -12.59 21.29
N GLU A 102 8.90 -13.18 21.11
CA GLU A 102 8.68 -14.61 21.37
C GLU A 102 9.43 -15.48 20.37
N GLU A 103 9.30 -15.17 19.08
CA GLU A 103 9.97 -15.88 17.99
C GLU A 103 11.49 -15.69 18.04
N THR A 104 11.93 -14.51 18.45
CA THR A 104 13.37 -14.23 18.64
C THR A 104 13.94 -15.11 19.77
N LYS A 105 13.24 -15.23 20.88
CA LYS A 105 13.64 -16.13 21.98
C LYS A 105 13.65 -17.58 21.55
N GLU A 106 12.62 -18.04 20.83
CA GLU A 106 12.57 -19.41 20.33
C GLU A 106 13.69 -19.70 19.32
N LEU A 107 13.98 -18.76 18.43
CA LEU A 107 15.07 -18.87 17.47
C LEU A 107 16.42 -18.99 18.19
N ASN A 108 16.66 -18.15 19.20
CA ASN A 108 17.87 -18.24 20.02
C ASN A 108 17.99 -19.57 20.75
N ASN A 109 16.90 -20.06 21.33
CA ASN A 109 16.87 -21.38 22.02
C ASN A 109 17.11 -22.52 21.04
N LEU A 110 16.54 -22.46 19.82
CA LEU A 110 16.80 -23.43 18.77
C LEU A 110 18.29 -23.47 18.40
N LEU A 111 18.89 -22.32 18.14
CA LEU A 111 20.31 -22.24 17.76
C LEU A 111 21.25 -22.63 18.90
N ALA A 112 20.84 -22.44 20.14
CA ALA A 112 21.58 -22.90 21.36
C ALA A 112 21.36 -24.35 21.71
N HIS A 113 20.57 -25.13 20.93
CA HIS A 113 20.14 -26.50 21.24
C HIS A 113 19.43 -26.66 22.59
N GLN A 114 18.77 -25.59 23.08
CA GLN A 114 18.11 -25.55 24.37
C GLN A 114 16.58 -25.63 24.26
N GLY A 115 16.02 -25.56 23.04
CA GLY A 115 14.59 -25.53 22.78
C GLY A 115 14.03 -26.88 22.32
N MET A 116 12.71 -27.08 22.52
CA MET A 116 11.97 -28.20 21.93
C MET A 116 11.52 -27.92 20.48
N THR A 117 11.70 -26.69 20.01
CA THR A 117 11.27 -26.25 18.67
C THR A 117 12.25 -26.78 17.62
N THR A 118 11.74 -27.40 16.59
CA THR A 118 12.55 -27.87 15.46
C THR A 118 12.70 -26.79 14.40
N THR A 119 13.72 -26.89 13.54
CA THR A 119 13.93 -25.97 12.40
C THR A 119 12.68 -25.86 11.52
N LYS A 120 12.01 -26.98 11.26
CA LYS A 120 10.76 -27.00 10.48
C LYS A 120 9.63 -26.24 11.16
N GLN A 121 9.46 -26.42 12.48
CA GLN A 121 8.46 -25.69 13.25
C GLN A 121 8.74 -24.19 13.25
N MET A 122 10.00 -23.80 13.35
CA MET A 122 10.41 -22.40 13.28
C MET A 122 10.09 -21.79 11.89
N LEU A 123 10.38 -22.50 10.80
CA LEU A 123 10.01 -22.07 9.46
C LEU A 123 8.50 -21.88 9.29
N VAL A 124 7.69 -22.79 9.83
CA VAL A 124 6.22 -22.66 9.79
C VAL A 124 5.75 -21.44 10.59
N LYS A 125 6.35 -21.16 11.75
CA LYS A 125 6.03 -19.95 12.54
C LYS A 125 6.35 -18.67 11.78
N ILE A 126 7.52 -18.59 11.19
CA ILE A 126 7.93 -17.45 10.36
C ILE A 126 7.00 -17.28 9.17
N ARG A 127 6.63 -18.37 8.49
CA ARG A 127 5.65 -18.35 7.41
C ARG A 127 4.31 -17.76 7.86
N LYS A 128 3.83 -18.10 9.07
CA LYS A 128 2.61 -17.53 9.65
C LYS A 128 2.70 -16.04 9.90
N ILE A 129 3.86 -15.54 10.31
CA ILE A 129 4.10 -14.11 10.50
C ILE A 129 4.02 -13.35 9.17
N ILE A 130 4.55 -13.95 8.09
CA ILE A 130 4.64 -13.33 6.78
C ILE A 130 3.31 -13.38 6.03
N GLN A 131 2.69 -14.55 5.98
CA GLN A 131 1.48 -14.82 5.20
C GLN A 131 0.18 -14.61 5.98
N GLY A 132 0.28 -14.43 7.30
CA GLY A 132 -0.87 -14.39 8.19
C GLY A 132 -1.26 -15.78 8.71
N LYS A 133 -2.29 -15.80 9.58
CA LYS A 133 -2.69 -17.02 10.30
C LYS A 133 -3.33 -18.11 9.42
N ASP A 134 -3.64 -17.80 8.17
CA ASP A 134 -4.40 -18.68 7.25
C ASP A 134 -3.53 -19.72 6.52
N THR A 135 -2.25 -19.84 6.88
CA THR A 135 -1.40 -20.87 6.27
C THR A 135 -1.75 -22.26 6.81
N THR A 136 -2.07 -23.17 5.90
CA THR A 136 -2.40 -24.58 6.21
C THR A 136 -1.18 -25.49 6.26
N VAL A 137 0.01 -24.99 5.89
CA VAL A 137 1.25 -25.74 5.86
C VAL A 137 1.73 -26.04 7.28
N THR A 138 2.01 -27.29 7.53
CA THR A 138 2.52 -27.83 8.81
C THR A 138 4.01 -28.18 8.70
N ALA A 139 4.65 -28.48 9.85
CA ALA A 139 6.05 -28.88 9.86
C ALA A 139 6.30 -30.22 9.14
N ASP A 140 5.28 -31.08 9.10
CA ASP A 140 5.35 -32.40 8.44
C ASP A 140 5.30 -32.31 6.91
N ASP A 141 4.74 -31.22 6.38
CA ASP A 141 4.70 -30.95 4.95
C ASP A 141 6.07 -30.48 4.39
N LEU A 142 6.99 -30.13 5.28
CA LEU A 142 8.33 -29.67 4.89
C LEU A 142 9.28 -30.86 4.81
N THR A 143 9.74 -31.18 3.60
CA THR A 143 10.80 -32.18 3.38
C THR A 143 12.14 -31.66 3.89
N SER A 144 12.92 -32.51 4.57
CA SER A 144 14.35 -32.29 4.87
C SER A 144 15.17 -33.32 4.07
N PHE A 145 16.15 -32.84 3.38
CA PHE A 145 17.14 -33.68 2.69
C PHE A 145 18.34 -33.91 3.57
#